data_46c7a3926d2b494170d726a0fd35d86e
#
_entry.id   46c7a3926d2b494170d726a0fd35d86e
#
_cell.length_a   1.000
_cell.length_b   1.000
_cell.length_c   1.000
_cell.angle_alpha   90.00
_cell.angle_beta   90.00
_cell.angle_gamma   90.00
#
_symmetry.space_group_name_H-M   'P 1'
#
loop_
_entity.id
_entity.type
_entity.pdbx_description
1 polymer ?
#
loop_
_entity_poly.entity_id
_entity_poly.type
_entity_poly.pdbx_seq_one_letter_code
_entity_poly.pdbx_strand_id
1 'polypeptide(L)'
;MTASPPPLPRAASADIALLLEGTYPYISGGVSSWVHQIITGFPDLTFAVVFLGSRPEDYGPVRYTLPPNLVHVEAHYLFDNENRPAQRTLRTDPTAFAHVKALHRYWQEPDDVPAGTDPQALFGAVVDRFDDQLGEAHFLRGDQAWDHLCAQYEERCTDPSFVDYFWTVRTMHAPLWKLKRIADGLIPVQAFHTVSTGYAGLLGAMCKRKHGRSLVLSEHGIYTKERKIDLFGAHWIADNRSVLQRDLTELSYFRELWIRFFQGIGRACYASSDQIIALYEANRRRQVADGANGERTSTIPNGIDIARFAPLRALRPAEVPPVLCLIGRVVPIKDVKTFIRALRSVVNQMPEAEGWIAGPENED
;
A
#
# COMPACT_ATOMS: atom_id res chain seq x y z
N MET A 1 22.11 26.74 14.14
CA MET A 1 21.42 27.05 12.87
C MET A 1 21.40 25.77 12.09
N THR A 2 20.31 25.04 12.12
CA THR A 2 20.12 23.83 11.28
C THR A 2 19.89 24.31 9.85
N ALA A 3 20.81 23.99 8.95
CA ALA A 3 20.65 24.27 7.53
C ALA A 3 19.32 23.70 7.04
N SER A 4 18.55 24.47 6.29
CA SER A 4 17.34 23.97 5.62
C SER A 4 17.71 22.75 4.78
N PRO A 5 16.91 21.68 4.80
CA PRO A 5 17.19 20.51 3.98
C PRO A 5 17.30 20.93 2.50
N PRO A 6 18.20 20.30 1.73
CA PRO A 6 18.33 20.61 0.31
C PRO A 6 16.99 20.39 -0.41
N PRO A 7 16.65 21.20 -1.40
CA PRO A 7 15.43 21.03 -2.17
C PRO A 7 15.44 19.66 -2.87
N LEU A 8 14.26 19.02 -2.93
CA LEU A 8 14.11 17.76 -3.65
C LEU A 8 14.36 17.97 -5.17
N PRO A 9 14.99 17.01 -5.85
CA PRO A 9 15.27 17.13 -7.28
C PRO A 9 13.97 17.23 -8.09
N ARG A 10 13.99 18.04 -9.17
CA ARG A 10 12.83 18.29 -10.05
C ARG A 10 13.26 18.31 -11.51
N ALA A 11 13.11 17.18 -12.20
CA ALA A 11 13.38 17.06 -13.63
C ALA A 11 12.08 17.17 -14.46
N ALA A 12 12.23 17.42 -15.75
CA ALA A 12 11.11 17.47 -16.70
C ALA A 12 10.70 16.07 -17.22
N SER A 13 11.55 15.06 -17.08
CA SER A 13 11.29 13.67 -17.47
C SER A 13 12.22 12.72 -16.72
N ALA A 14 11.89 11.42 -16.69
CA ALA A 14 12.75 10.35 -16.22
C ALA A 14 12.48 9.06 -17.00
N ASP A 15 13.33 8.03 -16.84
CA ASP A 15 13.09 6.74 -17.50
C ASP A 15 12.04 5.94 -16.70
N ILE A 16 12.15 5.89 -15.38
CA ILE A 16 11.28 5.07 -14.54
C ILE A 16 10.70 5.92 -13.39
N ALA A 17 9.39 5.84 -13.19
CA ALA A 17 8.74 6.37 -11.99
C ALA A 17 8.49 5.24 -10.99
N LEU A 18 9.09 5.38 -9.80
CA LEU A 18 8.85 4.52 -8.65
C LEU A 18 7.71 5.10 -7.82
N LEU A 19 6.60 4.35 -7.73
CA LEU A 19 5.38 4.74 -7.01
C LEU A 19 5.40 4.06 -5.65
N LEU A 20 5.55 4.83 -4.58
CA LEU A 20 5.90 4.34 -3.25
C LEU A 20 4.90 4.84 -2.20
N GLU A 21 4.46 3.96 -1.31
CA GLU A 21 3.55 4.28 -0.20
C GLU A 21 4.27 4.10 1.14
N GLY A 22 4.41 5.18 1.92
CA GLY A 22 4.93 5.15 3.28
C GLY A 22 6.37 4.62 3.43
N THR A 23 7.23 4.77 2.40
CA THR A 23 8.56 4.16 2.37
C THR A 23 9.66 5.16 2.01
N TYR A 24 10.47 4.87 0.98
CA TYR A 24 11.56 5.70 0.50
C TYR A 24 11.07 7.06 -0.05
N PRO A 25 11.74 8.18 0.22
CA PRO A 25 13.02 8.31 0.94
C PRO A 25 12.88 8.68 2.42
N TYR A 26 11.67 8.70 3.00
CA TYR A 26 11.40 9.21 4.35
C TYR A 26 11.50 8.15 5.45
N ILE A 27 11.21 6.89 5.15
CA ILE A 27 11.19 5.79 6.11
C ILE A 27 12.33 4.82 5.82
N SER A 28 13.12 4.48 6.83
CA SER A 28 14.15 3.43 6.74
C SER A 28 13.52 2.05 6.91
N GLY A 29 13.86 1.10 6.04
CA GLY A 29 13.33 -0.26 6.08
C GLY A 29 13.76 -1.11 4.90
N GLY A 30 13.33 -2.38 4.87
CA GLY A 30 13.70 -3.33 3.83
C GLY A 30 13.32 -2.86 2.43
N VAL A 31 12.07 -2.45 2.23
CA VAL A 31 11.57 -1.92 0.94
C VAL A 31 12.33 -0.67 0.54
N SER A 32 12.53 0.29 1.46
CA SER A 32 13.26 1.52 1.16
C SER A 32 14.73 1.26 0.80
N SER A 33 15.38 0.31 1.48
CA SER A 33 16.74 -0.10 1.14
C SER A 33 16.80 -0.77 -0.23
N TRP A 34 15.83 -1.60 -0.57
CA TRP A 34 15.72 -2.22 -1.89
C TRP A 34 15.48 -1.17 -2.98
N VAL A 35 14.60 -0.19 -2.76
CA VAL A 35 14.39 0.94 -3.69
C VAL A 35 15.69 1.70 -3.91
N HIS A 36 16.42 2.01 -2.84
CA HIS A 36 17.73 2.67 -2.94
C HIS A 36 18.74 1.85 -3.75
N GLN A 37 18.77 0.52 -3.54
CA GLN A 37 19.64 -0.40 -4.29
C GLN A 37 19.25 -0.47 -5.78
N ILE A 38 17.96 -0.48 -6.12
CA ILE A 38 17.50 -0.42 -7.52
C ILE A 38 18.01 0.85 -8.19
N ILE A 39 17.80 2.02 -7.58
CA ILE A 39 18.24 3.30 -8.17
C ILE A 39 19.77 3.30 -8.37
N THR A 40 20.54 2.91 -7.35
CA THR A 40 22.01 2.90 -7.41
C THR A 40 22.56 1.79 -8.30
N GLY A 41 21.84 0.68 -8.44
CA GLY A 41 22.24 -0.48 -9.26
C GLY A 41 22.05 -0.28 -10.77
N PHE A 42 21.27 0.74 -11.17
CA PHE A 42 21.05 1.09 -12.59
C PHE A 42 21.48 2.54 -12.86
N PRO A 43 22.80 2.85 -12.81
CA PRO A 43 23.29 4.22 -12.93
C PRO A 43 23.01 4.85 -14.31
N ASP A 44 22.79 4.04 -15.35
CA ASP A 44 22.48 4.50 -16.72
C ASP A 44 20.99 4.87 -16.91
N LEU A 45 20.13 4.57 -15.92
CA LEU A 45 18.72 4.94 -15.93
C LEU A 45 18.46 6.09 -14.97
N THR A 46 17.57 6.98 -15.36
CA THR A 46 17.06 8.07 -14.52
C THR A 46 15.76 7.69 -13.84
N PHE A 47 15.63 8.04 -12.56
CA PHE A 47 14.48 7.71 -11.74
C PHE A 47 13.72 8.92 -11.27
N ALA A 48 12.40 8.81 -11.25
CA ALA A 48 11.50 9.66 -10.50
C ALA A 48 10.92 8.86 -9.31
N VAL A 49 10.75 9.48 -8.17
CA VAL A 49 10.05 8.93 -7.02
C VAL A 49 8.78 9.73 -6.78
N VAL A 50 7.64 9.05 -6.74
CA VAL A 50 6.35 9.57 -6.30
C VAL A 50 6.03 8.93 -4.95
N PHE A 51 6.25 9.69 -3.89
CA PHE A 51 5.97 9.25 -2.53
C PHE A 51 4.53 9.59 -2.14
N LEU A 52 3.80 8.60 -1.64
CA LEU A 52 2.48 8.74 -1.05
C LEU A 52 2.58 8.54 0.45
N GLY A 53 2.29 9.59 1.21
CA GLY A 53 2.21 9.56 2.67
C GLY A 53 0.78 9.69 3.18
N SER A 54 0.57 9.46 4.48
CA SER A 54 -0.69 9.73 5.19
C SER A 54 -0.88 11.23 5.36
N ARG A 55 -0.12 11.84 6.23
CA ARG A 55 -0.10 13.29 6.53
C ARG A 55 1.33 13.80 6.59
N PRO A 56 1.59 15.09 6.33
CA PRO A 56 2.94 15.64 6.39
C PRO A 56 3.63 15.43 7.74
N GLU A 57 2.90 15.57 8.83
CA GLU A 57 3.40 15.45 10.21
C GLU A 57 3.83 14.03 10.60
N ASP A 58 3.37 13.00 9.88
CA ASP A 58 3.72 11.60 10.13
C ASP A 58 5.14 11.24 9.62
N TYR A 59 5.80 12.17 8.90
CA TYR A 59 7.09 11.92 8.26
C TYR A 59 8.11 12.99 8.63
N GLY A 60 9.31 12.53 8.96
CA GLY A 60 10.47 13.38 9.20
C GLY A 60 11.21 13.77 7.91
N PRO A 61 12.47 14.23 8.03
CA PRO A 61 13.31 14.56 6.88
C PRO A 61 13.68 13.30 6.08
N VAL A 62 14.17 13.53 4.85
CA VAL A 62 14.76 12.49 3.99
C VAL A 62 15.87 11.75 4.74
N ARG A 63 15.81 10.42 4.77
CA ARG A 63 16.72 9.56 5.53
C ARG A 63 17.83 8.91 4.69
N TYR A 64 17.84 9.16 3.39
CA TYR A 64 18.82 8.60 2.45
C TYR A 64 19.59 9.70 1.76
N THR A 65 20.87 9.47 1.46
CA THR A 65 21.59 10.30 0.49
C THR A 65 21.01 9.97 -0.89
N LEU A 66 20.41 10.95 -1.54
CA LEU A 66 19.75 10.74 -2.83
C LEU A 66 20.80 10.48 -3.91
N PRO A 67 20.70 9.36 -4.67
CA PRO A 67 21.63 9.06 -5.76
C PRO A 67 21.51 10.10 -6.90
N PRO A 68 22.58 10.37 -7.66
CA PRO A 68 22.58 11.41 -8.70
C PRO A 68 21.60 11.10 -9.87
N ASN A 69 21.29 9.84 -10.11
CA ASN A 69 20.32 9.41 -11.11
C ASN A 69 18.86 9.37 -10.59
N LEU A 70 18.62 9.74 -9.33
CA LEU A 70 17.30 10.10 -8.84
C LEU A 70 17.05 11.58 -9.16
N VAL A 71 16.46 11.83 -10.33
CA VAL A 71 16.37 13.17 -10.92
C VAL A 71 15.08 13.93 -10.55
N HIS A 72 14.07 13.23 -10.02
CA HIS A 72 12.78 13.83 -9.66
C HIS A 72 12.19 13.16 -8.42
N VAL A 73 11.68 13.94 -7.46
CA VAL A 73 11.00 13.45 -6.27
C VAL A 73 9.75 14.28 -6.00
N GLU A 74 8.59 13.64 -5.93
CA GLU A 74 7.34 14.24 -5.49
C GLU A 74 6.88 13.58 -4.19
N ALA A 75 6.37 14.40 -3.26
CA ALA A 75 5.74 13.91 -2.03
C ALA A 75 4.28 14.39 -1.98
N HIS A 76 3.37 13.46 -1.84
CA HIS A 76 1.93 13.71 -1.76
C HIS A 76 1.37 13.03 -0.51
N TYR A 77 0.48 13.72 0.19
CA TYR A 77 -0.14 13.24 1.42
C TYR A 77 -1.63 13.03 1.20
N LEU A 78 -2.12 11.80 1.41
CA LEU A 78 -3.46 11.39 0.99
C LEU A 78 -4.57 11.89 1.91
N PHE A 79 -4.26 12.16 3.17
CA PHE A 79 -5.21 12.53 4.21
C PHE A 79 -4.94 13.92 4.82
N ASP A 80 -4.26 14.80 4.07
CA ASP A 80 -4.20 16.18 4.45
C ASP A 80 -5.60 16.82 4.38
N ASN A 81 -5.99 17.45 5.48
CA ASN A 81 -7.29 18.12 5.60
C ASN A 81 -7.30 19.40 4.75
N GLU A 82 -7.53 19.25 3.45
CA GLU A 82 -7.96 20.40 2.66
C GLU A 82 -9.38 20.78 3.12
N ASN A 83 -9.46 21.90 3.84
CA ASN A 83 -10.74 22.47 4.30
C ASN A 83 -11.53 22.92 3.07
N ARG A 84 -12.35 22.01 2.49
CA ARG A 84 -13.17 22.32 1.33
C ARG A 84 -14.52 22.84 1.78
N PRO A 85 -14.97 23.97 1.24
CA PRO A 85 -16.26 24.54 1.60
C PRO A 85 -17.39 23.55 1.34
N ALA A 86 -18.39 23.56 2.21
CA ALA A 86 -19.61 22.77 2.01
C ALA A 86 -20.28 23.20 0.71
N GLN A 87 -20.35 22.30 -0.26
CA GLN A 87 -21.07 22.51 -1.51
C GLN A 87 -22.50 21.96 -1.40
N ARG A 88 -23.41 22.54 -2.20
CA ARG A 88 -24.79 22.04 -2.31
C ARG A 88 -24.79 20.61 -2.87
N THR A 89 -25.87 19.87 -2.59
CA THR A 89 -26.12 18.56 -3.21
C THR A 89 -26.10 18.71 -4.73
N LEU A 90 -25.31 17.83 -5.38
CA LEU A 90 -25.14 17.81 -6.82
C LEU A 90 -26.00 16.69 -7.43
N ARG A 91 -26.53 16.92 -8.61
CA ARG A 91 -27.10 15.83 -9.40
C ARG A 91 -25.99 15.09 -10.12
N THR A 92 -25.98 13.78 -9.96
CA THR A 92 -25.04 12.90 -10.62
C THR A 92 -25.74 12.16 -11.76
N ASP A 93 -25.04 11.95 -12.86
CA ASP A 93 -25.56 11.13 -13.97
C ASP A 93 -25.75 9.68 -13.50
N PRO A 94 -26.99 9.15 -13.50
CA PRO A 94 -27.24 7.78 -13.07
C PRO A 94 -26.51 6.73 -13.91
N THR A 95 -26.31 6.99 -15.21
CA THR A 95 -25.60 6.09 -16.11
C THR A 95 -24.11 6.02 -15.76
N ALA A 96 -23.48 7.16 -15.50
CA ALA A 96 -22.10 7.21 -15.03
C ALA A 96 -21.95 6.52 -13.66
N PHE A 97 -22.91 6.75 -12.75
CA PHE A 97 -22.85 6.14 -11.42
C PHE A 97 -23.14 4.62 -11.43
N ALA A 98 -23.83 4.10 -12.43
CA ALA A 98 -24.02 2.66 -12.61
C ALA A 98 -22.68 1.91 -12.76
N HIS A 99 -21.64 2.53 -13.35
CA HIS A 99 -20.30 1.96 -13.42
C HIS A 99 -19.66 1.85 -12.03
N VAL A 100 -19.90 2.82 -11.15
CA VAL A 100 -19.43 2.77 -9.75
C VAL A 100 -20.08 1.59 -9.03
N LYS A 101 -21.40 1.43 -9.16
CA LYS A 101 -22.14 0.30 -8.56
C LYS A 101 -21.61 -1.04 -9.05
N ALA A 102 -21.32 -1.17 -10.35
CA ALA A 102 -20.75 -2.38 -10.93
C ALA A 102 -19.34 -2.68 -10.40
N LEU A 103 -18.47 -1.66 -10.31
CA LEU A 103 -17.12 -1.80 -9.76
C LEU A 103 -17.16 -2.17 -8.28
N HIS A 104 -18.02 -1.54 -7.48
CA HIS A 104 -18.17 -1.86 -6.05
C HIS A 104 -18.67 -3.28 -5.84
N ARG A 105 -19.66 -3.74 -6.65
CA ARG A 105 -20.11 -5.13 -6.60
C ARG A 105 -18.96 -6.10 -6.88
N TYR A 106 -18.19 -5.86 -7.94
CA TYR A 106 -17.01 -6.67 -8.26
C TYR A 106 -15.97 -6.69 -7.12
N TRP A 107 -15.76 -5.57 -6.45
CA TRP A 107 -14.80 -5.51 -5.33
C TRP A 107 -15.30 -6.24 -4.08
N GLN A 108 -16.60 -6.20 -3.83
CA GLN A 108 -17.21 -6.86 -2.67
C GLN A 108 -17.42 -8.36 -2.88
N GLU A 109 -17.86 -8.75 -4.06
CA GLU A 109 -18.27 -10.11 -4.42
C GLU A 109 -17.75 -10.46 -5.83
N PRO A 110 -16.45 -10.70 -5.98
CA PRO A 110 -15.86 -10.96 -7.29
C PRO A 110 -16.39 -12.25 -7.95
N ASP A 111 -16.86 -13.21 -7.15
CA ASP A 111 -17.40 -14.48 -7.64
C ASP A 111 -18.89 -14.37 -8.08
N ASP A 112 -19.58 -13.29 -7.69
CA ASP A 112 -20.99 -13.00 -8.01
C ASP A 112 -21.17 -12.05 -9.21
N VAL A 113 -20.17 -11.95 -10.09
CA VAL A 113 -20.27 -11.16 -11.31
C VAL A 113 -20.39 -12.06 -12.55
N PRO A 114 -21.00 -11.57 -13.65
CA PRO A 114 -21.12 -12.37 -14.86
C PRO A 114 -19.77 -12.91 -15.35
N ALA A 115 -19.78 -14.16 -15.81
CA ALA A 115 -18.59 -14.77 -16.39
C ALA A 115 -18.06 -13.91 -17.57
N GLY A 116 -16.74 -13.68 -17.60
CA GLY A 116 -16.13 -12.84 -18.61
C GLY A 116 -16.11 -11.33 -18.28
N THR A 117 -16.55 -10.94 -17.07
CA THR A 117 -16.37 -9.56 -16.60
C THR A 117 -14.89 -9.18 -16.63
N ASP A 118 -14.55 -8.11 -17.35
CA ASP A 118 -13.19 -7.58 -17.40
C ASP A 118 -12.97 -6.55 -16.28
N PRO A 119 -12.12 -6.87 -15.28
CA PRO A 119 -11.82 -5.95 -14.17
C PRO A 119 -11.21 -4.62 -14.63
N GLN A 120 -10.40 -4.62 -15.70
CA GLN A 120 -9.81 -3.41 -16.25
C GLN A 120 -10.86 -2.51 -16.91
N ALA A 121 -11.81 -3.11 -17.60
CA ALA A 121 -12.92 -2.35 -18.21
C ALA A 121 -13.79 -1.72 -17.14
N LEU A 122 -14.13 -2.44 -16.05
CA LEU A 122 -14.89 -1.88 -14.93
C LEU A 122 -14.14 -0.71 -14.26
N PHE A 123 -12.88 -0.91 -13.94
CA PHE A 123 -12.05 0.13 -13.33
C PHE A 123 -11.93 1.35 -14.26
N GLY A 124 -11.65 1.11 -15.53
CA GLY A 124 -11.53 2.16 -16.53
C GLY A 124 -12.82 2.96 -16.72
N ALA A 125 -13.96 2.30 -16.74
CA ALA A 125 -15.26 2.97 -16.88
C ALA A 125 -15.54 3.99 -15.76
N VAL A 126 -14.99 3.78 -14.57
CA VAL A 126 -15.09 4.72 -13.44
C VAL A 126 -14.02 5.83 -13.54
N VAL A 127 -12.75 5.44 -13.67
CA VAL A 127 -11.62 6.38 -13.61
C VAL A 127 -11.62 7.39 -14.74
N ASP A 128 -12.03 6.99 -15.95
CA ASP A 128 -12.13 7.90 -17.10
C ASP A 128 -13.16 9.02 -16.93
N ARG A 129 -14.07 8.88 -15.97
CA ARG A 129 -15.11 9.86 -15.66
C ARG A 129 -14.79 10.75 -14.47
N PHE A 130 -13.63 10.59 -13.85
CA PHE A 130 -13.25 11.39 -12.68
C PHE A 130 -13.06 12.88 -12.98
N ASP A 131 -12.81 13.23 -14.23
CA ASP A 131 -12.60 14.63 -14.63
C ASP A 131 -13.93 15.38 -14.85
N ASP A 132 -15.05 14.66 -15.06
CA ASP A 132 -16.35 15.28 -15.34
C ASP A 132 -17.52 14.65 -14.55
N GLN A 133 -18.11 13.57 -15.03
CA GLN A 133 -19.36 12.98 -14.54
C GLN A 133 -19.22 12.36 -13.13
N LEU A 134 -18.05 11.86 -12.78
CA LEU A 134 -17.71 11.28 -11.48
C LEU A 134 -16.62 12.08 -10.75
N GLY A 135 -16.55 13.39 -10.98
CA GLY A 135 -15.67 14.27 -10.24
C GLY A 135 -15.90 14.14 -8.72
N GLU A 136 -14.89 14.49 -7.93
CA GLU A 136 -14.89 14.30 -6.48
C GLU A 136 -16.16 14.78 -5.79
N ALA A 137 -16.66 15.94 -6.19
CA ALA A 137 -17.89 16.50 -5.64
C ALA A 137 -19.14 15.66 -5.98
N HIS A 138 -19.23 15.15 -7.21
CA HIS A 138 -20.34 14.29 -7.64
C HIS A 138 -20.31 12.94 -6.92
N PHE A 139 -19.15 12.35 -6.76
CA PHE A 139 -18.99 11.05 -6.10
C PHE A 139 -19.19 11.13 -4.58
N LEU A 140 -18.64 12.16 -3.92
CA LEU A 140 -18.69 12.27 -2.46
C LEU A 140 -19.94 13.00 -1.94
N ARG A 141 -20.69 13.73 -2.80
CA ARG A 141 -21.79 14.62 -2.38
C ARG A 141 -22.97 14.59 -3.35
N GLY A 142 -22.95 13.76 -4.37
CA GLY A 142 -24.02 13.62 -5.35
C GLY A 142 -25.22 12.83 -4.80
N ASP A 143 -26.37 13.04 -5.38
CA ASP A 143 -27.61 12.32 -5.06
C ASP A 143 -27.47 10.80 -5.26
N GLN A 144 -26.93 10.37 -6.41
CA GLN A 144 -26.71 8.95 -6.69
C GLN A 144 -25.73 8.30 -5.72
N ALA A 145 -24.69 9.04 -5.27
CA ALA A 145 -23.73 8.55 -4.27
C ALA A 145 -24.39 8.38 -2.90
N TRP A 146 -25.26 9.33 -2.51
CA TRP A 146 -26.04 9.26 -1.29
C TRP A 146 -27.01 8.07 -1.29
N ASP A 147 -27.80 7.93 -2.35
CA ASP A 147 -28.75 6.83 -2.49
C ASP A 147 -28.05 5.47 -2.44
N HIS A 148 -26.93 5.35 -3.13
CA HIS A 148 -26.14 4.10 -3.10
C HIS A 148 -25.57 3.80 -1.72
N LEU A 149 -25.05 4.82 -1.03
CA LEU A 149 -24.51 4.68 0.31
C LEU A 149 -25.59 4.23 1.31
N CYS A 150 -26.78 4.84 1.26
CA CYS A 150 -27.92 4.46 2.10
C CYS A 150 -28.38 3.01 1.80
N ALA A 151 -28.53 2.66 0.52
CA ALA A 151 -28.92 1.30 0.12
C ALA A 151 -27.91 0.25 0.62
N GLN A 152 -26.60 0.51 0.47
CA GLN A 152 -25.56 -0.42 0.95
C GLN A 152 -25.54 -0.53 2.48
N TYR A 153 -25.84 0.55 3.20
CA TYR A 153 -25.98 0.52 4.65
C TYR A 153 -27.15 -0.38 5.06
N GLU A 154 -28.32 -0.17 4.48
CA GLU A 154 -29.54 -0.91 4.80
C GLU A 154 -29.44 -2.39 4.43
N GLU A 155 -28.83 -2.70 3.28
CA GLU A 155 -28.72 -4.09 2.79
C GLU A 155 -27.63 -4.91 3.49
N ARG A 156 -26.54 -4.27 3.90
CA ARG A 156 -25.29 -5.00 4.24
C ARG A 156 -24.65 -4.64 5.56
N CYS A 157 -24.89 -3.43 6.09
CA CYS A 157 -24.20 -2.98 7.28
C CYS A 157 -24.75 -3.64 8.53
N THR A 158 -23.91 -4.38 9.24
CA THR A 158 -24.26 -5.00 10.52
C THR A 158 -23.91 -4.14 11.74
N ASP A 159 -23.22 -3.02 11.52
CA ASP A 159 -22.92 -2.05 12.58
C ASP A 159 -24.05 -1.00 12.66
N PRO A 160 -24.56 -0.67 13.86
CA PRO A 160 -25.72 0.23 14.00
C PRO A 160 -25.41 1.70 13.73
N SER A 161 -24.14 2.10 13.61
CA SER A 161 -23.77 3.51 13.41
C SER A 161 -23.69 3.90 11.94
N PHE A 162 -24.72 4.52 11.43
CA PHE A 162 -24.70 5.12 10.08
C PHE A 162 -23.61 6.21 9.94
N VAL A 163 -23.35 6.97 10.98
CA VAL A 163 -22.35 8.05 10.94
C VAL A 163 -20.95 7.48 10.74
N ASP A 164 -20.59 6.42 11.48
CA ASP A 164 -19.28 5.78 11.33
C ASP A 164 -19.16 5.05 9.98
N TYR A 165 -20.27 4.45 9.49
CA TYR A 165 -20.32 3.88 8.15
C TYR A 165 -20.06 4.95 7.07
N PHE A 166 -20.78 6.08 7.15
CA PHE A 166 -20.63 7.19 6.21
C PHE A 166 -19.17 7.68 6.16
N TRP A 167 -18.57 7.95 7.32
CA TRP A 167 -17.20 8.44 7.38
C TRP A 167 -16.17 7.39 6.94
N THR A 168 -16.41 6.12 7.25
CA THR A 168 -15.55 5.01 6.78
C THR A 168 -15.53 4.96 5.26
N VAL A 169 -16.69 4.88 4.61
CA VAL A 169 -16.79 4.84 3.14
C VAL A 169 -16.16 6.09 2.52
N ARG A 170 -16.45 7.27 3.08
CA ARG A 170 -15.88 8.53 2.59
C ARG A 170 -14.36 8.58 2.70
N THR A 171 -13.81 8.17 3.83
CA THR A 171 -12.35 8.16 4.06
C THR A 171 -11.64 7.22 3.09
N MET A 172 -12.21 6.05 2.82
CA MET A 172 -11.65 5.08 1.87
C MET A 172 -11.54 5.64 0.46
N HIS A 173 -12.55 6.41 0.01
CA HIS A 173 -12.64 6.88 -1.36
C HIS A 173 -12.02 8.26 -1.59
N ALA A 174 -11.89 9.08 -0.56
CA ALA A 174 -11.37 10.46 -0.68
C ALA A 174 -10.00 10.56 -1.39
N PRO A 175 -9.04 9.62 -1.21
CA PRO A 175 -7.76 9.67 -1.90
C PRO A 175 -7.83 9.50 -3.43
N LEU A 176 -8.89 8.91 -3.98
CA LEU A 176 -8.96 8.53 -5.41
C LEU A 176 -8.73 9.71 -6.35
N TRP A 177 -9.34 10.87 -6.07
CA TRP A 177 -9.18 12.07 -6.91
C TRP A 177 -7.82 12.72 -6.75
N LYS A 178 -7.18 12.57 -5.59
CA LYS A 178 -5.79 13.00 -5.40
C LYS A 178 -4.85 12.14 -6.23
N LEU A 179 -5.03 10.81 -6.21
CA LEU A 179 -4.27 9.90 -7.06
C LEU A 179 -4.47 10.22 -8.55
N LYS A 180 -5.70 10.53 -8.96
CA LYS A 180 -5.98 10.94 -10.34
C LYS A 180 -5.22 12.20 -10.72
N ARG A 181 -5.24 13.24 -9.87
CA ARG A 181 -4.49 14.49 -10.11
C ARG A 181 -2.98 14.24 -10.19
N ILE A 182 -2.44 13.34 -9.34
CA ILE A 182 -1.03 12.94 -9.41
C ILE A 182 -0.75 12.24 -10.74
N ALA A 183 -1.59 11.29 -11.15
CA ALA A 183 -1.43 10.59 -12.43
C ALA A 183 -1.47 11.55 -13.62
N ASP A 184 -2.32 12.59 -13.58
CA ASP A 184 -2.44 13.58 -14.65
C ASP A 184 -1.26 14.54 -14.72
N GLY A 185 -0.69 14.90 -13.56
CA GLY A 185 0.40 15.86 -13.43
C GLY A 185 1.81 15.26 -13.45
N LEU A 186 1.93 13.93 -13.46
CA LEU A 186 3.23 13.27 -13.40
C LEU A 186 4.07 13.57 -14.65
N ILE A 187 5.37 13.82 -14.44
CA ILE A 187 6.32 14.03 -15.51
C ILE A 187 6.35 12.83 -16.48
N PRO A 188 6.67 13.03 -17.77
CA PRO A 188 6.83 11.93 -18.73
C PRO A 188 7.86 10.90 -18.29
N VAL A 189 7.48 9.61 -18.35
CA VAL A 189 8.35 8.47 -18.05
C VAL A 189 8.14 7.34 -19.06
N GLN A 190 9.09 6.40 -19.13
CA GLN A 190 8.99 5.23 -20.02
C GLN A 190 8.26 4.06 -19.35
N ALA A 191 8.39 3.93 -18.02
CA ALA A 191 7.74 2.87 -17.25
C ALA A 191 7.38 3.32 -15.83
N PHE A 192 6.38 2.68 -15.26
CA PHE A 192 5.97 2.80 -13.87
C PHE A 192 6.36 1.54 -13.11
N HIS A 193 6.84 1.71 -11.88
CA HIS A 193 7.14 0.59 -11.00
C HIS A 193 6.58 0.88 -9.61
N THR A 194 5.71 0.02 -9.12
CA THR A 194 5.14 0.10 -7.78
C THR A 194 5.60 -1.07 -6.92
N VAL A 195 5.67 -0.86 -5.60
CA VAL A 195 6.12 -1.88 -4.62
C VAL A 195 4.99 -2.41 -3.74
N SER A 196 3.76 -1.96 -3.98
CA SER A 196 2.58 -2.40 -3.23
C SER A 196 1.32 -2.36 -4.09
N THR A 197 0.31 -3.11 -3.69
CA THR A 197 -1.04 -3.12 -4.30
C THR A 197 -2.02 -2.18 -3.60
N GLY A 198 -1.54 -1.31 -2.69
CA GLY A 198 -2.32 -0.27 -2.03
C GLY A 198 -2.60 0.94 -2.92
N TYR A 199 -2.62 2.12 -2.32
CA TYR A 199 -2.84 3.37 -3.07
C TYR A 199 -1.74 3.64 -4.10
N ALA A 200 -0.49 3.23 -3.84
CA ALA A 200 0.58 3.33 -4.84
C ALA A 200 0.34 2.41 -6.04
N GLY A 201 -0.15 1.19 -5.81
CA GLY A 201 -0.56 0.27 -6.88
C GLY A 201 -1.73 0.82 -7.70
N LEU A 202 -2.73 1.40 -7.02
CA LEU A 202 -3.87 2.04 -7.67
C LEU A 202 -3.43 3.26 -8.52
N LEU A 203 -2.50 4.07 -8.00
CA LEU A 203 -1.87 5.15 -8.78
C LEU A 203 -1.19 4.58 -10.03
N GLY A 204 -0.46 3.47 -9.90
CA GLY A 204 0.17 2.79 -11.04
C GLY A 204 -0.83 2.37 -12.12
N ALA A 205 -1.97 1.81 -11.70
CA ALA A 205 -3.06 1.46 -12.62
C ALA A 205 -3.64 2.69 -13.35
N MET A 206 -3.82 3.81 -12.63
CA MET A 206 -4.27 5.08 -13.22
C MET A 206 -3.22 5.67 -14.18
N CYS A 207 -1.94 5.66 -13.79
CA CYS A 207 -0.83 6.13 -14.63
C CYS A 207 -0.72 5.32 -15.92
N LYS A 208 -0.76 3.99 -15.83
CA LYS A 208 -0.74 3.12 -17.01
C LYS A 208 -1.90 3.45 -17.96
N ARG A 209 -3.11 3.59 -17.41
CA ARG A 209 -4.27 3.92 -18.22
C ARG A 209 -4.14 5.28 -18.91
N LYS A 210 -3.66 6.29 -18.19
CA LYS A 210 -3.50 7.66 -18.70
C LYS A 210 -2.40 7.77 -19.75
N HIS A 211 -1.24 7.19 -19.49
CA HIS A 211 -0.03 7.42 -20.29
C HIS A 211 0.30 6.28 -21.24
N GLY A 212 -0.38 5.12 -21.15
CA GLY A 212 -0.12 3.95 -22.01
C GLY A 212 1.26 3.33 -21.83
N ARG A 213 1.93 3.56 -20.70
CA ARG A 213 3.26 3.02 -20.41
C ARG A 213 3.18 1.76 -19.55
N SER A 214 4.22 0.92 -19.61
CA SER A 214 4.27 -0.33 -18.85
C SER A 214 4.25 -0.09 -17.35
N LEU A 215 3.57 -0.99 -16.62
CA LEU A 215 3.51 -1.03 -15.17
C LEU A 215 4.12 -2.34 -14.66
N VAL A 216 5.14 -2.22 -13.83
CA VAL A 216 5.75 -3.33 -13.08
C VAL A 216 5.31 -3.23 -11.61
N LEU A 217 4.95 -4.36 -11.03
CA LEU A 217 4.69 -4.50 -9.59
C LEU A 217 5.74 -5.44 -8.98
N SER A 218 6.50 -4.99 -7.99
CA SER A 218 7.38 -5.84 -7.16
C SER A 218 6.87 -5.83 -5.73
N GLU A 219 6.12 -6.85 -5.36
CA GLU A 219 5.49 -6.93 -4.04
C GLU A 219 6.39 -7.66 -3.05
N HIS A 220 6.90 -6.94 -2.05
CA HIS A 220 7.84 -7.45 -1.06
C HIS A 220 7.19 -8.31 0.03
N GLY A 221 5.98 -7.99 0.40
CA GLY A 221 5.05 -8.77 1.22
C GLY A 221 3.74 -8.87 0.47
N ILE A 222 2.75 -9.58 0.98
CA ILE A 222 1.40 -9.54 0.43
C ILE A 222 0.64 -8.41 1.12
N TYR A 223 0.53 -7.27 0.44
CA TYR A 223 -0.05 -6.04 0.99
C TYR A 223 -1.44 -6.26 1.58
N THR A 224 -2.31 -6.98 0.88
CA THR A 224 -3.66 -7.30 1.36
C THR A 224 -3.65 -8.11 2.65
N LYS A 225 -2.69 -9.04 2.81
CA LYS A 225 -2.50 -9.81 4.05
C LYS A 225 -1.99 -8.94 5.18
N GLU A 226 -1.00 -8.10 4.90
CA GLU A 226 -0.42 -7.17 5.89
C GLU A 226 -1.49 -6.19 6.37
N ARG A 227 -2.24 -5.58 5.46
CA ARG A 227 -3.38 -4.71 5.80
C ARG A 227 -4.46 -5.42 6.62
N LYS A 228 -4.73 -6.70 6.33
CA LYS A 228 -5.67 -7.46 7.15
C LYS A 228 -5.19 -7.58 8.60
N ILE A 229 -3.90 -7.83 8.83
CA ILE A 229 -3.31 -7.93 10.15
C ILE A 229 -3.35 -6.56 10.87
N ASP A 230 -2.94 -5.48 10.18
CA ASP A 230 -2.96 -4.13 10.73
C ASP A 230 -4.39 -3.69 11.13
N LEU A 231 -5.35 -3.92 10.24
CA LEU A 231 -6.75 -3.56 10.45
C LEU A 231 -7.41 -4.39 11.56
N PHE A 232 -6.97 -5.62 11.75
CA PHE A 232 -7.46 -6.45 12.86
C PHE A 232 -7.11 -5.81 14.22
N GLY A 233 -5.88 -5.28 14.35
CA GLY A 233 -5.40 -4.59 15.55
C GLY A 233 -5.75 -3.10 15.63
N ALA A 234 -6.40 -2.51 14.62
CA ALA A 234 -6.63 -1.08 14.54
C ALA A 234 -7.68 -0.59 15.56
N HIS A 235 -7.25 0.23 16.51
CA HIS A 235 -8.13 0.83 17.55
C HIS A 235 -8.95 2.02 17.03
N TRP A 236 -8.53 2.65 15.93
CA TRP A 236 -9.21 3.80 15.33
C TRP A 236 -10.47 3.42 14.52
N ILE A 237 -10.65 2.12 14.22
CA ILE A 237 -11.85 1.64 13.51
C ILE A 237 -12.93 1.35 14.55
N ALA A 238 -14.05 2.07 14.47
CA ALA A 238 -15.18 1.90 15.35
C ALA A 238 -15.77 0.47 15.25
N ASP A 239 -16.30 0.00 16.37
CA ASP A 239 -17.13 -1.20 16.45
C ASP A 239 -18.23 -0.91 17.46
N ASN A 240 -19.39 -0.53 16.97
CA ASN A 240 -20.53 -0.05 17.77
C ASN A 240 -21.46 -1.19 18.20
N ARG A 241 -21.11 -2.44 17.91
CA ARG A 241 -21.87 -3.61 18.40
C ARG A 241 -21.81 -3.67 19.93
N SER A 242 -22.90 -4.10 20.54
CA SER A 242 -22.93 -4.33 22.00
C SER A 242 -21.98 -5.47 22.40
N VAL A 243 -21.57 -5.50 23.67
CA VAL A 243 -20.66 -6.55 24.19
C VAL A 243 -21.23 -7.96 23.95
N LEU A 244 -22.56 -8.12 23.98
CA LEU A 244 -23.23 -9.40 23.70
C LEU A 244 -23.23 -9.78 22.20
N GLN A 245 -23.04 -8.82 21.32
CA GLN A 245 -23.01 -9.00 19.86
C GLN A 245 -21.60 -9.14 19.31
N ARG A 246 -20.58 -8.87 20.12
CA ARG A 246 -19.17 -8.98 19.71
C ARG A 246 -18.71 -10.43 19.86
N ASP A 247 -18.49 -11.08 18.73
CA ASP A 247 -17.67 -12.28 18.68
C ASP A 247 -16.20 -11.85 18.49
N LEU A 248 -15.32 -12.23 19.42
CA LEU A 248 -13.89 -11.90 19.36
C LEU A 248 -13.17 -12.63 18.21
N THR A 249 -13.80 -13.63 17.61
CA THR A 249 -13.29 -14.38 16.47
C THR A 249 -13.70 -13.78 15.12
N GLU A 250 -14.70 -12.87 15.13
CA GLU A 250 -15.22 -12.22 13.93
C GLU A 250 -14.74 -10.77 13.80
N LEU A 251 -14.41 -10.39 12.57
CA LEU A 251 -14.10 -9.00 12.24
C LEU A 251 -15.36 -8.12 12.38
N SER A 252 -15.16 -6.87 12.84
CA SER A 252 -16.24 -5.88 12.76
C SER A 252 -16.50 -5.51 11.30
N TYR A 253 -17.74 -5.13 11.00
CA TYR A 253 -18.15 -4.77 9.64
C TYR A 253 -17.22 -3.75 8.98
N PHE A 254 -16.82 -2.71 9.70
CA PHE A 254 -15.95 -1.67 9.14
C PHE A 254 -14.53 -2.15 8.85
N ARG A 255 -13.99 -3.07 9.67
CA ARG A 255 -12.70 -3.71 9.36
C ARG A 255 -12.79 -4.56 8.09
N GLU A 256 -13.86 -5.34 7.97
CA GLU A 256 -14.11 -6.15 6.78
C GLU A 256 -14.29 -5.29 5.53
N LEU A 257 -15.01 -4.16 5.63
CA LEU A 257 -15.21 -3.21 4.55
C LEU A 257 -13.88 -2.64 4.05
N TRP A 258 -12.97 -2.25 4.96
CA TRP A 258 -11.62 -1.81 4.62
C TRP A 258 -10.80 -2.90 3.93
N ILE A 259 -10.88 -4.14 4.43
CA ILE A 259 -10.16 -5.28 3.84
C ILE A 259 -10.64 -5.52 2.41
N ARG A 260 -11.95 -5.56 2.18
CA ARG A 260 -12.55 -5.75 0.85
C ARG A 260 -12.16 -4.62 -0.11
N PHE A 261 -12.14 -3.38 0.38
CA PHE A 261 -11.67 -2.25 -0.42
C PHE A 261 -10.21 -2.44 -0.86
N PHE A 262 -9.29 -2.76 0.06
CA PHE A 262 -7.89 -3.01 -0.29
C PHE A 262 -7.71 -4.22 -1.21
N GLN A 263 -8.50 -5.26 -1.06
CA GLN A 263 -8.53 -6.38 -1.99
C GLN A 263 -9.01 -5.95 -3.39
N GLY A 264 -10.02 -5.07 -3.45
CA GLY A 264 -10.54 -4.52 -4.70
C GLY A 264 -9.50 -3.70 -5.47
N ILE A 265 -8.86 -2.73 -4.80
CA ILE A 265 -7.79 -1.95 -5.44
C ILE A 265 -6.56 -2.80 -5.77
N GLY A 266 -6.27 -3.82 -4.97
CA GLY A 266 -5.21 -4.78 -5.26
C GLY A 266 -5.48 -5.57 -6.54
N ARG A 267 -6.71 -6.04 -6.75
CA ARG A 267 -7.12 -6.69 -8.02
C ARG A 267 -7.00 -5.75 -9.20
N ALA A 268 -7.37 -4.47 -9.06
CA ALA A 268 -7.19 -3.47 -10.11
C ALA A 268 -5.71 -3.25 -10.45
N CYS A 269 -4.83 -3.25 -9.45
CA CYS A 269 -3.37 -3.18 -9.65
C CYS A 269 -2.85 -4.41 -10.39
N TYR A 270 -3.20 -5.63 -9.94
CA TYR A 270 -2.79 -6.87 -10.61
C TYR A 270 -3.27 -6.93 -12.06
N ALA A 271 -4.55 -6.61 -12.32
CA ALA A 271 -5.11 -6.60 -13.66
C ALA A 271 -4.38 -5.60 -14.59
N SER A 272 -3.92 -4.48 -14.04
CA SER A 272 -3.23 -3.43 -14.78
C SER A 272 -1.74 -3.70 -15.00
N SER A 273 -1.10 -4.56 -14.17
CA SER A 273 0.35 -4.80 -14.23
C SER A 273 0.74 -5.68 -15.41
N ASP A 274 1.81 -5.31 -16.13
CA ASP A 274 2.40 -6.11 -17.21
C ASP A 274 3.29 -7.22 -16.67
N GLN A 275 4.00 -6.92 -15.55
CA GLN A 275 4.81 -7.87 -14.80
C GLN A 275 4.50 -7.74 -13.32
N ILE A 276 4.37 -8.88 -12.66
CA ILE A 276 4.12 -8.99 -11.23
C ILE A 276 5.21 -9.86 -10.62
N ILE A 277 5.94 -9.32 -9.66
CA ILE A 277 7.12 -9.95 -9.08
C ILE A 277 6.86 -10.19 -7.60
N ALA A 278 7.08 -11.42 -7.15
CA ALA A 278 7.14 -11.79 -5.76
C ALA A 278 8.57 -12.14 -5.35
N LEU A 279 8.92 -12.02 -4.08
CA LEU A 279 10.27 -12.37 -3.60
C LEU A 279 10.48 -13.88 -3.48
N TYR A 280 9.41 -14.66 -3.36
CA TYR A 280 9.46 -16.12 -3.26
C TYR A 280 8.15 -16.77 -3.72
N GLU A 281 8.23 -18.04 -4.06
CA GLU A 281 7.14 -18.79 -4.73
C GLU A 281 5.83 -18.82 -3.93
N ALA A 282 5.89 -18.89 -2.59
CA ALA A 282 4.67 -18.90 -1.79
C ALA A 282 3.87 -17.59 -1.92
N ASN A 283 4.57 -16.42 -2.02
CA ASN A 283 3.93 -15.14 -2.29
C ASN A 283 3.39 -15.07 -3.72
N ARG A 284 4.14 -15.59 -4.72
CA ARG A 284 3.64 -15.67 -6.09
C ARG A 284 2.31 -16.45 -6.19
N ARG A 285 2.24 -17.61 -5.54
CA ARG A 285 1.00 -18.41 -5.49
C ARG A 285 -0.13 -17.64 -4.80
N ARG A 286 0.20 -16.87 -3.78
CA ARG A 286 -0.78 -16.02 -3.10
C ARG A 286 -1.26 -14.89 -3.98
N GLN A 287 -0.39 -14.22 -4.74
CA GLN A 287 -0.77 -13.20 -5.72
C GLN A 287 -1.76 -13.76 -6.74
N VAL A 288 -1.49 -14.96 -7.27
CA VAL A 288 -2.42 -15.63 -8.20
C VAL A 288 -3.77 -15.94 -7.53
N ALA A 289 -3.75 -16.42 -6.30
CA ALA A 289 -5.00 -16.68 -5.54
C ALA A 289 -5.78 -15.38 -5.25
N ASP A 290 -5.09 -14.25 -5.11
CA ASP A 290 -5.71 -12.92 -4.88
C ASP A 290 -6.14 -12.24 -6.20
N GLY A 291 -5.94 -12.89 -7.38
CA GLY A 291 -6.45 -12.44 -8.67
C GLY A 291 -5.38 -11.98 -9.68
N ALA A 292 -4.09 -12.17 -9.40
CA ALA A 292 -3.03 -11.89 -10.38
C ALA A 292 -3.02 -12.95 -11.51
N ASN A 293 -2.76 -12.50 -12.75
CA ASN A 293 -2.57 -13.43 -13.87
C ASN A 293 -1.27 -14.21 -13.69
N GLY A 294 -1.36 -15.55 -13.60
CA GLY A 294 -0.22 -16.44 -13.39
C GLY A 294 0.87 -16.33 -14.46
N GLU A 295 0.51 -16.02 -15.71
CA GLU A 295 1.45 -15.86 -16.83
C GLU A 295 2.29 -14.57 -16.74
N ARG A 296 1.79 -13.57 -15.99
CA ARG A 296 2.48 -12.30 -15.75
C ARG A 296 3.21 -12.28 -14.41
N THR A 297 3.15 -13.38 -13.64
CA THR A 297 3.79 -13.48 -12.32
C THR A 297 5.11 -14.22 -12.38
N SER A 298 6.12 -13.71 -11.68
CA SER A 298 7.42 -14.35 -11.54
C SER A 298 7.97 -14.20 -10.13
N THR A 299 9.01 -14.98 -9.81
CA THR A 299 9.71 -14.90 -8.53
C THR A 299 11.12 -14.37 -8.75
N ILE A 300 11.43 -13.23 -8.13
CA ILE A 300 12.78 -12.64 -8.13
C ILE A 300 13.13 -12.32 -6.68
N PRO A 301 14.00 -13.11 -6.03
CA PRO A 301 14.37 -12.86 -4.64
C PRO A 301 15.23 -11.61 -4.49
N ASN A 302 15.22 -11.01 -3.30
CA ASN A 302 16.14 -9.93 -2.99
C ASN A 302 17.58 -10.44 -3.01
N GLY A 303 18.47 -9.62 -3.56
CA GLY A 303 19.91 -9.84 -3.50
C GLY A 303 20.54 -9.25 -2.23
N ILE A 304 21.78 -9.64 -2.00
CA ILE A 304 22.63 -9.06 -0.96
C ILE A 304 24.02 -8.80 -1.53
N ASP A 305 24.70 -7.76 -1.04
CA ASP A 305 26.08 -7.48 -1.40
C ASP A 305 27.01 -8.48 -0.69
N ILE A 306 27.36 -9.56 -1.43
CA ILE A 306 28.25 -10.61 -0.91
C ILE A 306 29.64 -10.06 -0.59
N ALA A 307 30.18 -9.13 -1.39
CA ALA A 307 31.50 -8.57 -1.20
C ALA A 307 31.63 -7.83 0.14
N ARG A 308 30.54 -7.18 0.57
CA ARG A 308 30.47 -6.53 1.88
C ARG A 308 30.54 -7.51 3.05
N PHE A 309 29.90 -8.67 2.92
CA PHE A 309 29.73 -9.61 4.05
C PHE A 309 30.75 -10.76 4.05
N ALA A 310 31.27 -11.17 2.89
CA ALA A 310 32.19 -12.28 2.78
C ALA A 310 33.46 -12.16 3.68
N PRO A 311 34.11 -11.00 3.82
CA PRO A 311 35.26 -10.83 4.69
C PRO A 311 34.96 -11.09 6.17
N LEU A 312 33.72 -10.90 6.61
CA LEU A 312 33.31 -11.10 8.01
C LEU A 312 33.42 -12.57 8.45
N ARG A 313 33.39 -13.52 7.49
CA ARG A 313 33.61 -14.96 7.83
C ARG A 313 34.95 -15.23 8.46
N ALA A 314 35.97 -14.49 8.09
CA ALA A 314 37.30 -14.62 8.66
C ALA A 314 37.38 -14.16 10.12
N LEU A 315 36.44 -13.34 10.57
CA LEU A 315 36.35 -12.83 11.93
C LEU A 315 35.60 -13.79 12.86
N ARG A 316 35.06 -14.90 12.33
CA ARG A 316 34.33 -15.87 13.15
C ARG A 316 35.29 -16.61 14.07
N PRO A 317 35.09 -16.63 15.40
CA PRO A 317 35.93 -17.36 16.32
C PRO A 317 35.86 -18.87 16.07
N ALA A 318 36.93 -19.61 16.43
CA ALA A 318 36.94 -21.06 16.30
C ALA A 318 35.88 -21.73 17.20
N GLU A 319 35.70 -21.21 18.40
CA GLU A 319 34.63 -21.59 19.31
C GLU A 319 33.51 -20.55 19.21
N VAL A 320 32.35 -20.98 18.78
CA VAL A 320 31.18 -20.12 18.60
C VAL A 320 30.27 -20.25 19.82
N PRO A 321 30.07 -19.19 20.62
CA PRO A 321 29.15 -19.26 21.75
C PRO A 321 27.70 -19.49 21.26
N PRO A 322 26.86 -20.17 22.07
CA PRO A 322 25.46 -20.43 21.71
C PRO A 322 24.59 -19.15 21.81
N VAL A 323 24.75 -18.25 20.85
CA VAL A 323 24.02 -16.97 20.79
C VAL A 323 22.91 -17.06 19.76
N LEU A 324 21.67 -16.82 20.20
CA LEU A 324 20.53 -16.58 19.32
C LEU A 324 20.33 -15.07 19.16
N CYS A 325 20.26 -14.61 17.90
CA CYS A 325 20.13 -13.18 17.61
C CYS A 325 18.87 -12.88 16.81
N LEU A 326 18.04 -11.96 17.32
CA LEU A 326 16.96 -11.33 16.59
C LEU A 326 17.44 -9.96 16.11
N ILE A 327 17.57 -9.80 14.77
CA ILE A 327 18.01 -8.55 14.15
C ILE A 327 16.84 -7.90 13.44
N GLY A 328 16.50 -6.65 13.80
CA GLY A 328 15.42 -5.90 13.18
C GLY A 328 14.83 -4.85 14.11
N ARG A 329 13.91 -4.04 13.60
CA ARG A 329 13.18 -3.07 14.42
C ARG A 329 12.40 -3.78 15.55
N VAL A 330 12.37 -3.19 16.72
CA VAL A 330 11.53 -3.67 17.83
C VAL A 330 10.09 -3.18 17.62
N VAL A 331 9.34 -3.96 16.83
CA VAL A 331 7.94 -3.66 16.47
C VAL A 331 7.09 -4.93 16.58
N PRO A 332 5.76 -4.81 16.76
CA PRO A 332 4.86 -5.96 17.01
C PRO A 332 5.00 -7.10 15.98
N ILE A 333 5.14 -6.79 14.69
CA ILE A 333 5.28 -7.80 13.62
C ILE A 333 6.54 -8.66 13.74
N LYS A 334 7.56 -8.22 14.48
CA LYS A 334 8.79 -9.02 14.73
C LYS A 334 8.65 -9.98 15.88
N ASP A 335 7.55 -9.89 16.61
CA ASP A 335 7.18 -10.80 17.71
C ASP A 335 8.30 -11.09 18.71
N VAL A 336 8.94 -10.02 19.17
CA VAL A 336 10.04 -10.07 20.15
C VAL A 336 9.65 -10.85 21.41
N LYS A 337 8.36 -10.78 21.81
CA LYS A 337 7.87 -11.51 22.98
C LYS A 337 7.96 -13.02 22.82
N THR A 338 7.64 -13.53 21.62
CA THR A 338 7.80 -14.97 21.32
C THR A 338 9.28 -15.36 21.27
N PHE A 339 10.16 -14.51 20.73
CA PHE A 339 11.61 -14.75 20.80
C PHE A 339 12.10 -14.91 22.25
N ILE A 340 11.69 -13.99 23.16
CA ILE A 340 12.07 -14.05 24.57
C ILE A 340 11.55 -15.34 25.24
N ARG A 341 10.30 -15.73 24.96
CA ARG A 341 9.72 -16.98 25.49
C ARG A 341 10.44 -18.22 24.96
N ALA A 342 10.76 -18.24 23.66
CA ALA A 342 11.52 -19.33 23.06
C ALA A 342 12.93 -19.44 23.66
N LEU A 343 13.62 -18.30 23.83
CA LEU A 343 14.93 -18.24 24.47
C LEU A 343 14.87 -18.82 25.89
N ARG A 344 13.83 -18.55 26.67
CA ARG A 344 13.65 -19.15 28.00
C ARG A 344 13.64 -20.66 27.96
N SER A 345 13.00 -21.26 26.95
CA SER A 345 13.00 -22.72 26.78
C SER A 345 14.38 -23.28 26.41
N VAL A 346 15.16 -22.53 25.63
CA VAL A 346 16.55 -22.89 25.28
C VAL A 346 17.45 -22.82 26.51
N VAL A 347 17.42 -21.72 27.26
CA VAL A 347 18.28 -21.53 28.45
C VAL A 347 17.98 -22.56 29.55
N ASN A 348 16.75 -23.05 29.66
CA ASN A 348 16.41 -24.13 30.59
C ASN A 348 17.14 -25.46 30.27
N GLN A 349 17.56 -25.67 29.01
CA GLN A 349 18.27 -26.88 28.56
C GLN A 349 19.74 -26.60 28.31
N MET A 350 20.11 -25.36 28.02
CA MET A 350 21.45 -24.87 27.70
C MET A 350 21.68 -23.55 28.44
N PRO A 351 22.07 -23.60 29.73
CA PRO A 351 22.16 -22.39 30.58
C PRO A 351 23.15 -21.33 30.07
N GLU A 352 24.14 -21.73 29.26
CA GLU A 352 25.14 -20.85 28.65
C GLU A 352 24.61 -20.12 27.38
N ALA A 353 23.41 -20.42 26.92
CA ALA A 353 22.87 -19.75 25.75
C ALA A 353 22.48 -18.30 26.05
N GLU A 354 22.84 -17.42 25.14
CA GLU A 354 22.52 -15.99 25.20
C GLU A 354 21.52 -15.61 24.11
N GLY A 355 20.69 -14.62 24.39
CA GLY A 355 19.78 -14.02 23.42
C GLY A 355 20.09 -12.55 23.19
N TRP A 356 20.35 -12.20 21.93
CA TRP A 356 20.61 -10.81 21.54
C TRP A 356 19.45 -10.27 20.72
N ILE A 357 19.01 -9.06 21.05
CA ILE A 357 18.02 -8.30 20.29
C ILE A 357 18.75 -7.06 19.79
N ALA A 358 18.92 -6.95 18.47
CA ALA A 358 19.67 -5.86 17.85
C ALA A 358 18.79 -5.13 16.82
N GLY A 359 18.59 -3.83 17.05
CA GLY A 359 17.84 -2.97 16.14
C GLY A 359 17.29 -1.72 16.82
N PRO A 360 16.84 -0.75 16.05
CA PRO A 360 16.25 0.47 16.61
C PRO A 360 14.90 0.16 17.28
N GLU A 361 14.66 0.80 18.40
CA GLU A 361 13.34 0.95 18.99
C GLU A 361 12.65 2.10 18.27
N ASN A 362 11.44 1.87 17.76
CA ASN A 362 10.60 2.99 17.34
C ASN A 362 9.86 3.45 18.60
N GLU A 363 10.20 4.62 19.07
CA GLU A 363 9.31 5.38 19.94
C GLU A 363 8.12 5.80 19.07
N ASP A 364 6.96 5.20 19.31
CA ASP A 364 5.68 5.67 18.77
C ASP A 364 5.11 6.75 19.72
#